data_5a827e50a12e1b960765128d8c38e647
#
_entry.id   5a827e50a12e1b960765128d8c38e647
#
_cell.length_a   1.000
_cell.length_b   1.000
_cell.length_c   1.000
_cell.angle_alpha   90.00
_cell.angle_beta   90.00
_cell.angle_gamma   90.00
#
_symmetry.space_group_name_H-M   'P 1'
#
loop_
_entity.id
_entity.type
_entity.pdbx_description
1 polymer ?
#
loop_
_entity_poly.entity_id
_entity_poly.type
_entity_poly.pdbx_seq_one_letter_code
_entity_poly.pdbx_strand_id
1 'polypeptide(L)'
;MVEFRRGDSGDSVAEIRAKLAGLGLLDAPEGSDLFDEATDRAVRGFQQARGLRVDGVVGPETYRCLDEAHWRFGDRVLSYTVNRPFVGDDVATLQQRLLDLGFDPGRCDGIFGTATDAALREFQRNVGLRADGTLGPDTLRSLEQLRRTVTGGSPSERREEERLRRSGQNLTGRTIVLDPGHGGADPGVCGHDLTEAELAFDLATRIEGRLGALGVTTYLTRSADTHPPEGERAQFANEVGAELVVSLHHDAAASSEASGVACYFYGAARPGQSGHSVVGARLADLMVREVASRTDLVDCRTHPKSWELLRLTKMPAVRLEAGYLSSPRDAARLATSEFRDALAEAVVVALQRLYLPEHLDVPTGQFRLSALAG
;
A
#
# COMPACT_ATOMS: atom_id res chain seq x y z
N MET A 1 -21.12 3.48 -0.82
CA MET A 1 -21.10 3.69 0.66
C MET A 1 -21.29 5.18 0.89
N VAL A 2 -22.00 5.59 1.95
CA VAL A 2 -22.27 7.01 2.23
C VAL A 2 -20.99 7.65 2.79
N GLU A 3 -20.67 8.86 2.34
CA GLU A 3 -19.60 9.69 2.89
C GLU A 3 -20.16 10.63 3.94
N PHE A 4 -19.40 10.89 5.00
CA PHE A 4 -19.78 11.81 6.08
C PHE A 4 -18.79 12.96 6.18
N ARG A 5 -19.32 14.19 6.33
CA ARG A 5 -18.54 15.43 6.36
C ARG A 5 -19.20 16.45 7.29
N ARG A 6 -18.53 17.55 7.49
CA ARG A 6 -19.02 18.64 8.33
C ARG A 6 -20.45 19.07 7.94
N GLY A 7 -21.33 19.11 8.91
CA GLY A 7 -22.74 19.44 8.79
C GLY A 7 -23.68 18.23 8.79
N ASP A 8 -23.15 17.03 8.57
CA ASP A 8 -23.94 15.80 8.63
C ASP A 8 -24.28 15.43 10.08
N SER A 9 -25.35 14.66 10.27
CA SER A 9 -25.78 14.19 11.60
C SER A 9 -26.45 12.81 11.52
N GLY A 10 -26.55 12.16 12.66
CA GLY A 10 -27.22 10.87 12.82
C GLY A 10 -26.32 9.81 13.45
N ASP A 11 -26.87 8.58 13.57
CA ASP A 11 -26.22 7.46 14.30
C ASP A 11 -24.83 7.12 13.77
N SER A 12 -24.63 7.16 12.45
CA SER A 12 -23.30 6.89 11.85
C SER A 12 -22.28 7.97 12.22
N VAL A 13 -22.70 9.22 12.33
CA VAL A 13 -21.82 10.32 12.80
C VAL A 13 -21.52 10.15 14.28
N ALA A 14 -22.51 9.77 15.12
CA ALA A 14 -22.29 9.46 16.52
C ALA A 14 -21.27 8.33 16.69
N GLU A 15 -21.35 7.28 15.88
CA GLU A 15 -20.38 6.17 15.88
C GLU A 15 -18.97 6.63 15.50
N ILE A 16 -18.82 7.43 14.43
CA ILE A 16 -17.53 8.02 14.02
C ILE A 16 -16.94 8.84 15.16
N ARG A 17 -17.74 9.69 15.80
CA ARG A 17 -17.33 10.51 16.95
C ARG A 17 -16.88 9.65 18.13
N ALA A 18 -17.62 8.59 18.46
CA ALA A 18 -17.27 7.66 19.53
C ALA A 18 -15.91 6.97 19.25
N LYS A 19 -15.66 6.54 18.00
CA LYS A 19 -14.36 5.97 17.59
C LYS A 19 -13.22 6.97 17.74
N LEU A 20 -13.41 8.22 17.28
CA LEU A 20 -12.42 9.29 17.44
C LEU A 20 -12.15 9.64 18.91
N ALA A 21 -13.19 9.64 19.74
CA ALA A 21 -13.05 9.86 21.19
C ALA A 21 -12.30 8.70 21.87
N GLY A 22 -12.61 7.44 21.51
CA GLY A 22 -11.89 6.26 21.97
C GLY A 22 -10.40 6.27 21.63
N LEU A 23 -10.05 6.94 20.52
CA LEU A 23 -8.65 7.16 20.09
C LEU A 23 -8.00 8.38 20.79
N GLY A 24 -8.75 9.15 21.58
CA GLY A 24 -8.26 10.38 22.24
C GLY A 24 -8.07 11.56 21.28
N LEU A 25 -8.70 11.52 20.11
CA LEU A 25 -8.61 12.57 19.08
C LEU A 25 -9.74 13.59 19.15
N LEU A 26 -10.77 13.30 19.94
CA LEU A 26 -11.94 14.14 20.09
C LEU A 26 -12.44 14.09 21.54
N ASP A 27 -12.61 15.24 22.15
CA ASP A 27 -13.37 15.38 23.40
C ASP A 27 -14.86 15.51 23.03
N ALA A 28 -15.56 14.38 22.95
CA ALA A 28 -16.97 14.38 22.59
C ALA A 28 -17.83 14.08 23.82
N PRO A 29 -18.88 14.89 24.08
CA PRO A 29 -19.95 14.49 25.00
C PRO A 29 -20.61 13.22 24.47
N GLU A 30 -20.96 12.30 25.35
CA GLU A 30 -21.73 11.11 24.99
C GLU A 30 -23.03 11.50 24.26
N GLY A 31 -23.29 10.86 23.12
CA GLY A 31 -24.55 11.02 22.37
C GLY A 31 -24.62 12.19 21.38
N SER A 32 -23.55 12.93 21.15
CA SER A 32 -23.54 13.95 20.09
C SER A 32 -23.45 13.31 18.72
N ASP A 33 -24.43 13.57 17.87
CA ASP A 33 -24.56 13.01 16.51
C ASP A 33 -24.26 14.00 15.39
N LEU A 34 -23.75 15.21 15.70
CA LEU A 34 -23.41 16.24 14.73
C LEU A 34 -21.93 16.17 14.34
N PHE A 35 -21.65 16.13 13.06
CA PHE A 35 -20.30 16.30 12.51
C PHE A 35 -19.93 17.80 12.53
N ASP A 36 -19.47 18.26 13.68
CA ASP A 36 -19.08 19.63 13.94
C ASP A 36 -17.63 19.93 13.51
N GLU A 37 -17.17 21.14 13.75
CA GLU A 37 -15.80 21.55 13.42
C GLU A 37 -14.74 20.80 14.24
N ALA A 38 -15.06 20.40 15.47
CA ALA A 38 -14.15 19.59 16.28
C ALA A 38 -13.99 18.19 15.68
N THR A 39 -15.08 17.61 15.17
CA THR A 39 -15.07 16.31 14.46
C THR A 39 -14.27 16.41 13.15
N ASP A 40 -14.46 17.47 12.34
CA ASP A 40 -13.69 17.66 11.10
C ASP A 40 -12.17 17.75 11.40
N ARG A 41 -11.78 18.51 12.42
CA ARG A 41 -10.37 18.58 12.82
C ARG A 41 -9.83 17.24 13.29
N ALA A 42 -10.60 16.48 14.06
CA ALA A 42 -10.20 15.16 14.55
C ALA A 42 -10.04 14.17 13.37
N VAL A 43 -10.98 14.19 12.40
CA VAL A 43 -10.89 13.36 11.18
C VAL A 43 -9.65 13.72 10.37
N ARG A 44 -9.37 14.99 10.13
CA ARG A 44 -8.15 15.43 9.42
C ARG A 44 -6.87 15.02 10.14
N GLY A 45 -6.84 15.16 11.47
CA GLY A 45 -5.73 14.69 12.29
C GLY A 45 -5.54 13.18 12.19
N PHE A 46 -6.63 12.42 12.23
CA PHE A 46 -6.60 10.96 12.02
C PHE A 46 -6.12 10.59 10.61
N GLN A 47 -6.68 11.22 9.57
CA GLN A 47 -6.28 11.00 8.19
C GLN A 47 -4.79 11.26 7.98
N GLN A 48 -4.28 12.38 8.53
CA GLN A 48 -2.86 12.72 8.47
C GLN A 48 -2.00 11.65 9.17
N ALA A 49 -2.37 11.25 10.39
CA ALA A 49 -1.65 10.22 11.14
C ALA A 49 -1.65 8.84 10.46
N ARG A 50 -2.69 8.55 9.66
CA ARG A 50 -2.83 7.28 8.93
C ARG A 50 -2.33 7.35 7.48
N GLY A 51 -1.81 8.48 7.03
CA GLY A 51 -1.36 8.67 5.67
C GLY A 51 -2.49 8.61 4.63
N LEU A 52 -3.73 8.90 5.04
CA LEU A 52 -4.90 9.01 4.18
C LEU A 52 -4.94 10.39 3.49
N ARG A 53 -5.85 10.56 2.54
CA ARG A 53 -6.16 11.88 2.00
C ARG A 53 -6.76 12.75 3.10
N VAL A 54 -6.18 13.93 3.35
CA VAL A 54 -6.58 14.84 4.43
C VAL A 54 -7.64 15.81 3.89
N ASP A 55 -8.86 15.31 3.69
CA ASP A 55 -9.99 16.07 3.15
C ASP A 55 -11.11 16.35 4.18
N GLY A 56 -11.03 15.74 5.38
CA GLY A 56 -12.04 15.84 6.41
C GLY A 56 -13.31 15.04 6.11
N VAL A 57 -13.29 14.18 5.07
CA VAL A 57 -14.42 13.34 4.68
C VAL A 57 -14.20 11.92 5.20
N VAL A 58 -15.18 11.37 5.88
CA VAL A 58 -15.16 9.96 6.28
C VAL A 58 -15.82 9.14 5.19
N GLY A 59 -15.03 8.81 4.18
CA GLY A 59 -15.39 7.84 3.14
C GLY A 59 -15.05 6.40 3.57
N PRO A 60 -15.21 5.42 2.66
CA PRO A 60 -15.01 4.00 2.96
C PRO A 60 -13.65 3.68 3.56
N GLU A 61 -12.59 4.27 3.03
CA GLU A 61 -11.23 4.03 3.49
C GLU A 61 -10.97 4.63 4.88
N THR A 62 -11.39 5.88 5.10
CA THR A 62 -11.26 6.53 6.41
C THR A 62 -12.06 5.78 7.47
N TYR A 63 -13.29 5.34 7.14
CA TYR A 63 -14.13 4.58 8.07
C TYR A 63 -13.50 3.23 8.42
N ARG A 64 -12.99 2.49 7.42
CA ARG A 64 -12.28 1.24 7.64
C ARG A 64 -11.08 1.41 8.58
N CYS A 65 -10.26 2.43 8.33
CA CYS A 65 -9.12 2.73 9.20
C CYS A 65 -9.53 3.12 10.63
N LEU A 66 -10.64 3.84 10.81
CA LEU A 66 -11.20 4.16 12.13
C LEU A 66 -11.69 2.90 12.85
N ASP A 67 -12.34 2.00 12.13
CA ASP A 67 -12.82 0.73 12.68
C ASP A 67 -11.67 -0.19 13.10
N GLU A 68 -10.61 -0.27 12.30
CA GLU A 68 -9.40 -1.02 12.61
C GLU A 68 -8.64 -0.44 13.80
N ALA A 69 -8.55 0.89 13.91
CA ALA A 69 -7.87 1.59 14.99
C ALA A 69 -8.59 1.54 16.33
N HIS A 70 -9.87 1.28 16.33
CA HIS A 70 -10.71 1.22 17.53
C HIS A 70 -10.24 0.12 18.50
N TRP A 71 -9.73 -1.01 17.99
CA TRP A 71 -9.33 -2.15 18.79
C TRP A 71 -7.90 -2.01 19.32
N ARG A 72 -7.77 -1.97 20.66
CA ARG A 72 -6.46 -2.02 21.32
C ARG A 72 -6.04 -3.47 21.56
N PHE A 73 -4.74 -3.70 21.61
CA PHE A 73 -4.19 -5.02 21.87
C PHE A 73 -4.62 -5.54 23.26
N GLY A 74 -5.36 -6.65 23.25
CA GLY A 74 -5.93 -7.26 24.45
C GLY A 74 -7.42 -6.96 24.70
N ASP A 75 -8.05 -6.07 23.94
CA ASP A 75 -9.47 -5.73 24.10
C ASP A 75 -10.39 -6.91 23.73
N ARG A 76 -9.95 -7.75 22.83
CA ARG A 76 -10.73 -8.91 22.35
C ARG A 76 -9.88 -10.15 22.20
N VAL A 77 -10.52 -11.32 22.27
CA VAL A 77 -9.90 -12.59 21.98
C VAL A 77 -9.79 -12.76 20.48
N LEU A 78 -8.57 -13.01 19.97
CA LEU A 78 -8.30 -13.17 18.55
C LEU A 78 -8.05 -14.65 18.21
N SER A 79 -8.64 -15.12 17.12
CA SER A 79 -8.43 -16.47 16.59
C SER A 79 -8.66 -16.51 15.09
N TYR A 80 -8.16 -17.53 14.42
CA TYR A 80 -8.39 -17.69 13.00
C TYR A 80 -9.84 -18.07 12.68
N THR A 81 -10.45 -17.34 11.75
CA THR A 81 -11.78 -17.63 11.20
C THR A 81 -11.72 -17.56 9.67
N VAL A 82 -12.28 -18.58 8.98
CA VAL A 82 -12.16 -18.75 7.52
C VAL A 82 -12.87 -17.64 6.74
N ASN A 83 -14.11 -17.34 7.11
CA ASN A 83 -14.99 -16.47 6.29
C ASN A 83 -15.01 -15.00 6.72
N ARG A 84 -14.52 -14.70 7.92
CA ARG A 84 -14.54 -13.35 8.48
C ARG A 84 -13.35 -13.15 9.40
N PRO A 85 -12.15 -12.92 8.84
CA PRO A 85 -10.94 -12.76 9.64
C PRO A 85 -11.08 -11.56 10.58
N PHE A 86 -10.45 -11.64 11.76
CA PHE A 86 -10.26 -10.48 12.60
C PHE A 86 -9.32 -9.51 11.89
N VAL A 87 -9.72 -8.24 11.84
CA VAL A 87 -8.93 -7.16 11.25
C VAL A 87 -8.82 -6.04 12.27
N GLY A 88 -7.64 -5.43 12.40
CA GLY A 88 -7.43 -4.31 13.30
C GLY A 88 -5.98 -4.06 13.69
N ASP A 89 -5.77 -2.96 14.40
CA ASP A 89 -4.46 -2.58 14.96
C ASP A 89 -4.00 -3.55 16.06
N ASP A 90 -4.92 -4.18 16.75
CA ASP A 90 -4.65 -5.25 17.72
C ASP A 90 -4.04 -6.48 17.06
N VAL A 91 -4.55 -6.89 15.89
CA VAL A 91 -4.00 -7.98 15.09
C VAL A 91 -2.61 -7.62 14.56
N ALA A 92 -2.44 -6.42 14.02
CA ALA A 92 -1.14 -5.96 13.56
C ALA A 92 -0.11 -5.91 14.71
N THR A 93 -0.54 -5.52 15.91
CA THR A 93 0.29 -5.54 17.11
C THR A 93 0.68 -6.98 17.50
N LEU A 94 -0.26 -7.94 17.42
CA LEU A 94 0.04 -9.35 17.62
C LEU A 94 1.09 -9.85 16.62
N GLN A 95 0.87 -9.58 15.33
CA GLN A 95 1.79 -9.98 14.26
C GLN A 95 3.20 -9.43 14.50
N GLN A 96 3.31 -8.13 14.83
CA GLN A 96 4.59 -7.50 15.13
C GLN A 96 5.28 -8.16 16.33
N ARG A 97 4.55 -8.44 17.41
CA ARG A 97 5.12 -9.10 18.60
C ARG A 97 5.60 -10.52 18.32
N LEU A 98 4.83 -11.30 17.55
CA LEU A 98 5.24 -12.63 17.12
C LEU A 98 6.52 -12.55 16.28
N LEU A 99 6.58 -11.60 15.37
CA LEU A 99 7.73 -11.38 14.52
C LEU A 99 8.98 -10.97 15.33
N ASP A 100 8.83 -10.05 16.28
CA ASP A 100 9.92 -9.60 17.18
C ASP A 100 10.48 -10.78 18.02
N LEU A 101 9.64 -11.75 18.36
CA LEU A 101 10.02 -12.97 19.06
C LEU A 101 10.55 -14.09 18.14
N GLY A 102 10.63 -13.86 16.83
CA GLY A 102 11.18 -14.78 15.84
C GLY A 102 10.18 -15.73 15.20
N PHE A 103 8.89 -15.61 15.52
CA PHE A 103 7.81 -16.37 14.87
C PHE A 103 7.32 -15.64 13.62
N ASP A 104 7.02 -16.38 12.54
CA ASP A 104 6.65 -15.79 11.26
C ASP A 104 5.13 -15.69 11.06
N PRO A 105 4.48 -14.55 11.38
CA PRO A 105 3.06 -14.36 11.16
C PRO A 105 2.74 -14.01 9.69
N GLY A 106 3.72 -14.02 8.80
CA GLY A 106 3.64 -13.41 7.49
C GLY A 106 3.83 -11.89 7.55
N ARG A 107 3.05 -11.18 6.76
CA ARG A 107 3.03 -9.72 6.76
C ARG A 107 2.28 -9.18 7.97
N CYS A 108 2.76 -8.09 8.56
CA CYS A 108 2.06 -7.40 9.66
C CYS A 108 0.98 -6.47 9.07
N ASP A 109 -0.02 -7.06 8.42
CA ASP A 109 -1.09 -6.38 7.67
C ASP A 109 -2.32 -6.05 8.51
N GLY A 110 -2.36 -6.54 9.75
CA GLY A 110 -3.50 -6.40 10.64
C GLY A 110 -4.64 -7.35 10.33
N ILE A 111 -4.41 -8.42 9.56
CA ILE A 111 -5.41 -9.44 9.22
C ILE A 111 -5.00 -10.76 9.86
N PHE A 112 -5.87 -11.35 10.69
CA PHE A 112 -5.60 -12.62 11.34
C PHE A 112 -5.81 -13.77 10.34
N GLY A 113 -4.78 -14.02 9.53
CA GLY A 113 -4.76 -15.09 8.55
C GLY A 113 -4.15 -16.40 9.05
N THR A 114 -4.03 -17.37 8.14
CA THR A 114 -3.45 -18.70 8.43
C THR A 114 -2.00 -18.62 8.89
N ALA A 115 -1.20 -17.69 8.36
CA ALA A 115 0.18 -17.49 8.79
C ALA A 115 0.26 -16.96 10.24
N THR A 116 -0.64 -16.04 10.61
CA THR A 116 -0.75 -15.52 11.98
C THR A 116 -1.17 -16.63 12.95
N ASP A 117 -2.14 -17.47 12.58
CA ASP A 117 -2.55 -18.63 13.40
C ASP A 117 -1.39 -19.61 13.59
N ALA A 118 -0.67 -19.96 12.53
CA ALA A 118 0.47 -20.86 12.60
C ALA A 118 1.58 -20.34 13.52
N ALA A 119 1.94 -19.05 13.38
CA ALA A 119 2.93 -18.40 14.22
C ALA A 119 2.50 -18.33 15.70
N LEU A 120 1.21 -18.04 15.96
CA LEU A 120 0.68 -17.99 17.30
C LEU A 120 0.70 -19.37 17.96
N ARG A 121 0.33 -20.45 17.25
CA ARG A 121 0.43 -21.84 17.73
C ARG A 121 1.88 -22.24 17.99
N GLU A 122 2.80 -21.82 17.15
CA GLU A 122 4.23 -22.09 17.36
C GLU A 122 4.74 -21.36 18.61
N PHE A 123 4.39 -20.09 18.79
CA PHE A 123 4.67 -19.32 20.00
C PHE A 123 4.12 -20.04 21.25
N GLN A 124 2.84 -20.41 21.24
CA GLN A 124 2.19 -21.11 22.38
C GLN A 124 2.93 -22.39 22.75
N ARG A 125 3.34 -23.22 21.77
CA ARG A 125 4.15 -24.41 22.01
C ARG A 125 5.48 -24.08 22.68
N ASN A 126 6.16 -23.04 22.20
CA ASN A 126 7.48 -22.64 22.72
C ASN A 126 7.42 -22.14 24.18
N VAL A 127 6.30 -21.52 24.58
CA VAL A 127 6.12 -21.03 25.97
C VAL A 127 5.36 -22.02 26.86
N GLY A 128 5.10 -23.25 26.39
CA GLY A 128 4.44 -24.31 27.17
C GLY A 128 2.94 -24.11 27.34
N LEU A 129 2.29 -23.30 26.51
CA LEU A 129 0.85 -23.11 26.47
C LEU A 129 0.19 -24.12 25.51
N ARG A 130 -1.15 -24.33 25.69
CA ARG A 130 -1.93 -25.04 24.70
C ARG A 130 -1.90 -24.32 23.36
N ALA A 131 -1.49 -25.02 22.31
CA ALA A 131 -1.36 -24.47 20.96
C ALA A 131 -2.72 -24.47 20.24
N ASP A 132 -3.67 -23.67 20.72
CA ASP A 132 -5.02 -23.56 20.16
C ASP A 132 -5.16 -22.44 19.11
N GLY A 133 -4.12 -21.62 18.88
CA GLY A 133 -4.13 -20.51 17.95
C GLY A 133 -5.01 -19.35 18.40
N THR A 134 -5.31 -19.28 19.71
CA THR A 134 -6.15 -18.23 20.27
C THR A 134 -5.33 -17.27 21.12
N LEU A 135 -5.40 -15.97 20.85
CA LEU A 135 -4.89 -14.92 21.72
C LEU A 135 -5.88 -14.71 22.87
N GLY A 136 -5.85 -15.60 23.83
CA GLY A 136 -6.58 -15.47 25.10
C GLY A 136 -5.71 -14.86 26.20
N PRO A 137 -6.24 -14.70 27.44
CA PRO A 137 -5.55 -14.03 28.54
C PRO A 137 -4.17 -14.60 28.89
N ASP A 138 -4.00 -15.93 28.81
CA ASP A 138 -2.73 -16.58 29.14
C ASP A 138 -1.67 -16.32 28.07
N THR A 139 -2.07 -16.40 26.81
CA THR A 139 -1.20 -16.10 25.67
C THR A 139 -0.80 -14.62 25.66
N LEU A 140 -1.75 -13.71 25.95
CA LEU A 140 -1.50 -12.28 26.07
C LEU A 140 -0.46 -11.97 27.17
N ARG A 141 -0.62 -12.56 28.36
CA ARG A 141 0.34 -12.38 29.45
C ARG A 141 1.75 -12.84 29.10
N SER A 142 1.85 -13.98 28.41
CA SER A 142 3.15 -14.52 27.99
C SER A 142 3.83 -13.61 26.95
N LEU A 143 3.07 -13.07 25.99
CA LEU A 143 3.57 -12.08 25.01
C LEU A 143 4.02 -10.77 25.67
N GLU A 144 3.33 -10.32 26.72
CA GLU A 144 3.69 -9.11 27.45
C GLU A 144 4.95 -9.29 28.31
N GLN A 145 5.12 -10.45 28.93
CA GLN A 145 6.31 -10.75 29.72
C GLN A 145 7.57 -10.80 28.86
N LEU A 146 7.49 -11.42 27.68
CA LEU A 146 8.64 -11.57 26.78
C LEU A 146 9.00 -10.28 26.06
N ARG A 147 8.09 -9.33 25.91
CA ARG A 147 8.36 -8.01 25.27
C ARG A 147 9.52 -7.26 25.89
N ARG A 148 9.80 -7.47 27.19
CA ARG A 148 10.83 -6.76 27.93
C ARG A 148 12.26 -7.25 27.63
N THR A 149 12.41 -8.37 26.94
CA THR A 149 13.72 -9.04 26.76
C THR A 149 14.25 -8.98 25.33
N VAL A 150 13.42 -8.63 24.34
CA VAL A 150 13.81 -8.62 22.92
C VAL A 150 13.94 -7.18 22.42
N THR A 151 15.15 -6.78 22.02
CA THR A 151 15.43 -5.50 21.39
C THR A 151 16.24 -5.72 20.12
N GLY A 152 15.73 -5.23 18.98
CA GLY A 152 16.49 -5.00 17.75
C GLY A 152 16.09 -5.81 16.52
N GLY A 153 16.06 -5.12 15.38
CA GLY A 153 15.91 -5.63 14.02
C GLY A 153 14.46 -5.81 13.55
N SER A 154 14.25 -5.71 12.23
CA SER A 154 12.98 -6.06 11.59
C SER A 154 13.16 -7.37 10.82
N PRO A 155 12.71 -8.51 11.38
CA PRO A 155 12.85 -9.80 10.70
C PRO A 155 12.09 -9.88 9.37
N SER A 156 10.97 -9.14 9.23
CA SER A 156 10.18 -9.07 7.99
C SER A 156 10.96 -8.45 6.85
N GLU A 157 11.63 -7.33 7.12
CA GLU A 157 12.46 -6.62 6.14
C GLU A 157 13.59 -7.51 5.63
N ARG A 158 14.32 -8.16 6.53
CA ARG A 158 15.40 -9.10 6.17
C ARG A 158 14.91 -10.27 5.34
N ARG A 159 13.70 -10.80 5.62
CA ARG A 159 13.13 -11.91 4.83
C ARG A 159 12.72 -11.45 3.44
N GLU A 160 12.17 -10.25 3.32
CA GLU A 160 11.79 -9.69 2.02
C GLU A 160 13.03 -9.45 1.13
N GLU A 161 14.08 -8.85 1.70
CA GLU A 161 15.38 -8.67 1.03
C GLU A 161 16.02 -10.01 0.63
N GLU A 162 16.01 -10.99 1.54
CA GLU A 162 16.58 -12.30 1.28
C GLU A 162 15.81 -13.07 0.19
N ARG A 163 14.47 -12.94 0.14
CA ARG A 163 13.67 -13.51 -0.96
C ARG A 163 14.07 -12.88 -2.29
N LEU A 164 14.18 -11.54 -2.35
CA LEU A 164 14.64 -10.84 -3.54
C LEU A 164 16.04 -11.30 -3.96
N ARG A 165 16.97 -11.40 -3.01
CA ARG A 165 18.35 -11.85 -3.29
C ARG A 165 18.40 -13.27 -3.83
N ARG A 166 17.61 -14.19 -3.26
CA ARG A 166 17.55 -15.59 -3.71
C ARG A 166 16.86 -15.79 -5.05
N SER A 167 16.01 -14.85 -5.43
CA SER A 167 15.26 -14.95 -6.69
C SER A 167 16.11 -14.75 -7.95
N GLY A 168 17.40 -14.37 -7.84
CA GLY A 168 18.33 -14.20 -8.95
C GLY A 168 18.41 -12.76 -9.47
N GLN A 169 19.25 -12.51 -10.47
CA GLN A 169 19.67 -11.17 -10.89
C GLN A 169 19.01 -10.66 -12.19
N ASN A 170 17.95 -11.30 -12.65
CA ASN A 170 17.26 -10.90 -13.88
C ASN A 170 15.73 -11.10 -13.78
N LEU A 171 15.00 -10.55 -14.75
CA LEU A 171 13.55 -10.65 -14.85
C LEU A 171 13.05 -11.94 -15.51
N THR A 172 13.87 -12.64 -16.26
CA THR A 172 13.46 -13.81 -17.05
C THR A 172 12.87 -14.91 -16.17
N GLY A 173 11.71 -15.41 -16.55
CA GLY A 173 11.00 -16.48 -15.85
C GLY A 173 10.20 -16.02 -14.62
N ARG A 174 10.15 -14.70 -14.33
CA ARG A 174 9.37 -14.17 -13.20
C ARG A 174 7.92 -13.97 -13.56
N THR A 175 7.09 -13.92 -12.52
CA THR A 175 5.66 -13.60 -12.61
C THR A 175 5.42 -12.22 -12.01
N ILE A 176 4.94 -11.27 -12.83
CA ILE A 176 4.62 -9.90 -12.41
C ILE A 176 3.14 -9.63 -12.72
N VAL A 177 2.44 -9.06 -11.76
CA VAL A 177 1.07 -8.58 -11.97
C VAL A 177 1.11 -7.07 -12.20
N LEU A 178 0.50 -6.63 -13.29
CA LEU A 178 0.20 -5.24 -13.59
C LEU A 178 -1.26 -4.98 -13.23
N ASP A 179 -1.48 -3.94 -12.46
CA ASP A 179 -2.80 -3.54 -12.00
C ASP A 179 -3.17 -2.17 -12.58
N PRO A 180 -3.79 -2.11 -13.77
CA PRO A 180 -4.29 -0.84 -14.29
C PRO A 180 -5.47 -0.38 -13.44
N GLY A 181 -5.37 0.80 -12.82
CA GLY A 181 -6.39 1.37 -11.94
C GLY A 181 -7.74 1.53 -12.62
N HIS A 182 -8.81 1.61 -11.83
CA HIS A 182 -10.18 1.84 -12.31
C HIS A 182 -10.66 0.81 -13.35
N GLY A 183 -11.50 1.20 -14.30
CA GLY A 183 -11.97 0.35 -15.42
C GLY A 183 -13.48 0.14 -15.46
N GLY A 184 -14.00 -0.43 -16.54
CA GLY A 184 -15.43 -0.67 -16.70
C GLY A 184 -16.26 0.59 -16.52
N ALA A 185 -17.17 0.58 -15.54
CA ALA A 185 -18.01 1.72 -15.21
C ALA A 185 -17.31 2.83 -14.41
N ASP A 186 -16.11 2.58 -13.90
CA ASP A 186 -15.30 3.55 -13.17
C ASP A 186 -14.19 4.14 -14.07
N PRO A 187 -14.37 5.35 -14.60
CA PRO A 187 -13.36 5.99 -15.45
C PRO A 187 -12.14 6.50 -14.67
N GLY A 188 -12.20 6.50 -13.33
CA GLY A 188 -11.22 7.18 -12.51
C GLY A 188 -11.28 8.70 -12.68
N VAL A 189 -10.14 9.36 -12.58
CA VAL A 189 -10.03 10.79 -12.85
C VAL A 189 -10.26 11.05 -14.34
N CYS A 190 -11.06 12.09 -14.64
CA CYS A 190 -11.31 12.57 -15.98
C CYS A 190 -10.82 14.02 -16.13
N GLY A 191 -10.14 14.32 -17.21
CA GLY A 191 -9.67 15.68 -17.52
C GLY A 191 -9.07 15.78 -18.92
N HIS A 192 -9.29 16.90 -19.58
CA HIS A 192 -8.73 17.20 -20.91
C HIS A 192 -9.02 16.10 -21.97
N ASP A 193 -10.26 15.61 -22.00
CA ASP A 193 -10.72 14.52 -22.88
C ASP A 193 -9.99 13.18 -22.68
N LEU A 194 -9.35 12.99 -21.52
CA LEU A 194 -8.67 11.77 -21.11
C LEU A 194 -9.38 11.15 -19.90
N THR A 195 -9.33 9.83 -19.80
CA THR A 195 -9.76 9.08 -18.62
C THR A 195 -8.59 8.30 -18.02
N GLU A 196 -8.50 8.25 -16.70
CA GLU A 196 -7.46 7.51 -16.00
C GLU A 196 -7.50 6.01 -16.36
N ALA A 197 -8.70 5.43 -16.40
CA ALA A 197 -8.87 4.01 -16.69
C ALA A 197 -8.30 3.60 -18.06
N GLU A 198 -8.50 4.42 -19.11
CA GLU A 198 -7.96 4.15 -20.44
C GLU A 198 -6.45 4.30 -20.49
N LEU A 199 -5.91 5.36 -19.88
CA LEU A 199 -4.47 5.62 -19.83
C LEU A 199 -3.73 4.55 -19.04
N ALA A 200 -4.26 4.15 -17.89
CA ALA A 200 -3.67 3.10 -17.06
C ALA A 200 -3.67 1.74 -17.78
N PHE A 201 -4.73 1.42 -18.52
CA PHE A 201 -4.81 0.18 -19.29
C PHE A 201 -3.85 0.20 -20.50
N ASP A 202 -3.78 1.32 -21.24
CA ASP A 202 -2.82 1.49 -22.35
C ASP A 202 -1.37 1.35 -21.84
N LEU A 203 -1.04 1.99 -20.71
CA LEU A 203 0.28 1.91 -20.11
C LEU A 203 0.60 0.46 -19.67
N ALA A 204 -0.35 -0.24 -19.02
CA ALA A 204 -0.18 -1.64 -18.63
C ALA A 204 0.10 -2.54 -19.84
N THR A 205 -0.63 -2.38 -20.93
CA THR A 205 -0.46 -3.18 -22.16
C THR A 205 0.91 -2.94 -22.79
N ARG A 206 1.41 -1.69 -22.80
CA ARG A 206 2.75 -1.36 -23.29
C ARG A 206 3.84 -2.00 -22.43
N ILE A 207 3.68 -1.98 -21.10
CA ILE A 207 4.61 -2.63 -20.16
C ILE A 207 4.58 -4.15 -20.35
N GLU A 208 3.38 -4.76 -20.45
CA GLU A 208 3.21 -6.20 -20.67
C GLU A 208 3.97 -6.68 -21.91
N GLY A 209 3.81 -6.00 -23.05
CA GLY A 209 4.52 -6.35 -24.27
C GLY A 209 6.06 -6.31 -24.12
N ARG A 210 6.60 -5.32 -23.42
CA ARG A 210 8.03 -5.18 -23.14
C ARG A 210 8.54 -6.26 -22.19
N LEU A 211 7.78 -6.53 -21.12
CA LEU A 211 8.13 -7.58 -20.16
C LEU A 211 8.08 -8.96 -20.78
N GLY A 212 7.09 -9.23 -21.64
CA GLY A 212 6.99 -10.47 -22.42
C GLY A 212 8.22 -10.70 -23.30
N ALA A 213 8.74 -9.64 -23.94
CA ALA A 213 9.98 -9.73 -24.73
C ALA A 213 11.23 -10.05 -23.89
N LEU A 214 11.19 -9.79 -22.57
CA LEU A 214 12.24 -10.14 -21.61
C LEU A 214 12.04 -11.52 -20.95
N GLY A 215 11.01 -12.28 -21.39
CA GLY A 215 10.71 -13.60 -20.85
C GLY A 215 10.03 -13.57 -19.48
N VAL A 216 9.32 -12.48 -19.15
CA VAL A 216 8.50 -12.34 -17.93
C VAL A 216 7.08 -12.85 -18.22
N THR A 217 6.52 -13.60 -17.29
CA THR A 217 5.09 -13.92 -17.29
C THR A 217 4.33 -12.77 -16.65
N THR A 218 3.48 -12.12 -17.43
CA THR A 218 2.74 -10.94 -16.96
C THR A 218 1.24 -11.24 -16.95
N TYR A 219 0.56 -10.84 -15.89
CA TYR A 219 -0.90 -10.87 -15.76
C TYR A 219 -1.42 -9.48 -15.49
N LEU A 220 -2.58 -9.16 -16.07
CA LEU A 220 -3.34 -7.95 -15.76
C LEU A 220 -4.46 -8.30 -14.78
N THR A 221 -4.72 -7.43 -13.79
CA THR A 221 -5.80 -7.63 -12.81
C THR A 221 -7.19 -7.44 -13.41
N ARG A 222 -7.28 -6.80 -14.57
CA ARG A 222 -8.54 -6.54 -15.28
C ARG A 222 -8.37 -6.52 -16.78
N SER A 223 -9.50 -6.70 -17.48
CA SER A 223 -9.64 -6.33 -18.90
C SER A 223 -9.97 -4.83 -19.04
N ALA A 224 -10.13 -4.37 -20.29
CA ALA A 224 -10.53 -2.99 -20.57
C ALA A 224 -11.88 -2.63 -19.93
N ASP A 225 -12.82 -3.56 -19.95
CA ASP A 225 -14.23 -3.35 -19.63
C ASP A 225 -14.64 -3.79 -18.21
N THR A 226 -13.68 -4.25 -17.40
CA THR A 226 -13.96 -4.73 -16.05
C THR A 226 -13.36 -3.83 -14.96
N HIS A 227 -14.01 -3.83 -13.79
CA HIS A 227 -13.55 -3.07 -12.61
C HIS A 227 -13.67 -3.94 -11.35
N PRO A 228 -12.77 -4.92 -11.13
CA PRO A 228 -12.73 -5.64 -9.87
C PRO A 228 -12.31 -4.70 -8.73
N PRO A 229 -12.87 -4.86 -7.52
CA PRO A 229 -12.43 -4.15 -6.32
C PRO A 229 -10.95 -4.40 -6.00
N GLU A 230 -10.28 -3.46 -5.31
CA GLU A 230 -8.85 -3.60 -4.96
C GLU A 230 -8.53 -4.91 -4.22
N GLY A 231 -9.44 -5.36 -3.33
CA GLY A 231 -9.28 -6.63 -2.62
C GLY A 231 -9.25 -7.85 -3.54
N GLU A 232 -10.09 -7.88 -4.59
CA GLU A 232 -10.09 -8.97 -5.58
C GLU A 232 -8.85 -8.92 -6.46
N ARG A 233 -8.35 -7.72 -6.81
CA ARG A 233 -7.08 -7.54 -7.55
C ARG A 233 -5.90 -8.06 -6.76
N ALA A 234 -5.85 -7.77 -5.45
CA ALA A 234 -4.83 -8.30 -4.55
C ALA A 234 -4.94 -9.82 -4.39
N GLN A 235 -6.15 -10.34 -4.24
CA GLN A 235 -6.39 -11.79 -4.17
C GLN A 235 -5.91 -12.49 -5.44
N PHE A 236 -6.25 -11.97 -6.62
CA PHE A 236 -5.78 -12.49 -7.90
C PHE A 236 -4.25 -12.55 -7.97
N ALA A 237 -3.55 -11.47 -7.58
CA ALA A 237 -2.10 -11.44 -7.55
C ALA A 237 -1.51 -12.49 -6.60
N ASN A 238 -2.16 -12.72 -5.45
CA ASN A 238 -1.77 -13.75 -4.49
C ASN A 238 -1.98 -15.17 -5.03
N GLU A 239 -3.08 -15.40 -5.76
CA GLU A 239 -3.44 -16.72 -6.31
C GLU A 239 -2.53 -17.13 -7.48
N VAL A 240 -2.17 -16.20 -8.36
CA VAL A 240 -1.22 -16.48 -9.45
C VAL A 240 0.22 -16.59 -8.97
N GLY A 241 0.48 -16.34 -7.68
CA GLY A 241 1.82 -16.43 -7.09
C GLY A 241 2.76 -15.37 -7.66
N ALA A 242 2.28 -14.15 -7.86
CA ALA A 242 3.10 -13.06 -8.36
C ALA A 242 4.31 -12.80 -7.45
N GLU A 243 5.43 -12.41 -8.02
CA GLU A 243 6.63 -11.98 -7.28
C GLU A 243 6.62 -10.48 -7.00
N LEU A 244 5.96 -9.70 -7.87
CA LEU A 244 5.76 -8.26 -7.75
C LEU A 244 4.39 -7.86 -8.27
N VAL A 245 3.85 -6.76 -7.72
CA VAL A 245 2.66 -6.08 -8.23
C VAL A 245 3.00 -4.63 -8.55
N VAL A 246 2.61 -4.16 -9.72
CA VAL A 246 2.73 -2.75 -10.12
C VAL A 246 1.35 -2.23 -10.47
N SER A 247 0.79 -1.39 -9.61
CA SER A 247 -0.46 -0.68 -9.86
C SER A 247 -0.16 0.64 -10.58
N LEU A 248 -0.93 0.95 -11.61
CA LEU A 248 -0.73 2.07 -12.52
C LEU A 248 -1.92 3.01 -12.47
N HIS A 249 -1.65 4.25 -12.14
CA HIS A 249 -2.64 5.29 -11.94
C HIS A 249 -2.16 6.65 -12.46
N HIS A 250 -3.09 7.59 -12.53
CA HIS A 250 -2.86 9.01 -12.76
C HIS A 250 -3.64 9.81 -11.73
N ASP A 251 -3.07 10.89 -11.21
CA ASP A 251 -3.64 11.63 -10.09
C ASP A 251 -4.44 12.87 -10.56
N ALA A 252 -5.13 13.48 -9.62
CA ALA A 252 -5.72 14.80 -9.75
C ALA A 252 -5.56 15.61 -8.46
N ALA A 253 -5.38 16.89 -8.60
CA ALA A 253 -5.34 17.81 -7.49
C ALA A 253 -6.33 18.97 -7.70
N ALA A 254 -6.67 19.68 -6.63
CA ALA A 254 -7.49 20.88 -6.71
C ALA A 254 -6.77 22.00 -7.49
N SER A 255 -5.45 22.01 -7.49
CA SER A 255 -4.62 22.95 -8.26
C SER A 255 -4.27 22.36 -9.62
N SER A 256 -4.49 23.11 -10.69
CA SER A 256 -4.03 22.79 -12.05
C SER A 256 -2.50 22.86 -12.22
N GLU A 257 -1.79 23.45 -11.25
CA GLU A 257 -0.33 23.51 -11.23
C GLU A 257 0.33 22.24 -10.67
N ALA A 258 -0.47 21.35 -10.07
CA ALA A 258 0.05 20.05 -9.60
C ALA A 258 0.53 19.23 -10.79
N SER A 259 1.77 18.75 -10.74
CA SER A 259 2.41 18.03 -11.84
C SER A 259 3.50 17.13 -11.27
N GLY A 260 3.70 15.97 -11.86
CA GLY A 260 4.82 15.11 -11.48
C GLY A 260 4.48 13.63 -11.36
N VAL A 261 5.43 12.89 -10.80
CA VAL A 261 5.33 11.46 -10.55
C VAL A 261 5.58 11.14 -9.10
N ALA A 262 4.69 10.37 -8.49
CA ALA A 262 4.85 9.79 -7.16
C ALA A 262 4.72 8.27 -7.22
N CYS A 263 5.36 7.57 -6.29
CA CYS A 263 5.16 6.14 -6.15
C CYS A 263 4.91 5.77 -4.69
N TYR A 264 3.93 4.92 -4.49
CA TYR A 264 3.48 4.49 -3.18
C TYR A 264 3.80 3.02 -2.96
N PHE A 265 4.18 2.69 -1.72
CA PHE A 265 4.49 1.33 -1.31
C PHE A 265 3.83 1.02 0.04
N TYR A 266 3.72 -0.27 0.39
CA TYR A 266 3.12 -0.63 1.66
C TYR A 266 3.95 -0.12 2.84
N GLY A 267 3.32 0.65 3.69
CA GLY A 267 3.85 1.10 4.96
C GLY A 267 2.71 1.57 5.86
N ALA A 268 2.62 1.00 7.05
CA ALA A 268 1.62 1.39 8.03
C ALA A 268 2.14 2.58 8.84
N ALA A 269 1.54 3.75 8.65
CA ALA A 269 1.69 4.87 9.56
C ALA A 269 0.89 4.59 10.85
N ARG A 270 1.45 3.79 11.76
CA ARG A 270 0.86 3.48 13.06
C ARG A 270 1.82 3.90 14.17
N PRO A 271 1.36 4.61 15.21
CA PRO A 271 2.23 4.97 16.32
C PRO A 271 2.88 3.73 16.95
N GLY A 272 4.22 3.69 16.97
CA GLY A 272 4.98 2.60 17.57
C GLY A 272 5.11 1.33 16.72
N GLN A 273 4.72 1.33 15.46
CA GLN A 273 4.92 0.23 14.52
C GLN A 273 5.74 0.68 13.31
N SER A 274 6.82 -0.02 13.05
CA SER A 274 7.68 0.17 11.87
C SER A 274 7.54 -1.05 10.95
N GLY A 275 6.41 -1.17 10.24
CA GLY A 275 6.23 -2.23 9.25
C GLY A 275 6.06 -1.61 7.86
N HIS A 276 7.05 -1.76 7.00
CA HIS A 276 6.94 -1.38 5.59
C HIS A 276 7.60 -2.44 4.70
N SER A 277 7.22 -2.44 3.44
CA SER A 277 7.89 -3.26 2.43
C SER A 277 9.17 -2.58 2.00
N VAL A 278 10.33 -3.12 2.41
CA VAL A 278 11.64 -2.56 2.02
C VAL A 278 11.91 -2.74 0.53
N VAL A 279 11.49 -3.87 -0.05
CA VAL A 279 11.59 -4.11 -1.49
C VAL A 279 10.60 -3.23 -2.25
N GLY A 280 9.38 -3.04 -1.71
CA GLY A 280 8.42 -2.09 -2.26
C GLY A 280 8.94 -0.66 -2.24
N ALA A 281 9.55 -0.21 -1.15
CA ALA A 281 10.18 1.11 -1.03
C ALA A 281 11.30 1.29 -2.06
N ARG A 282 12.21 0.30 -2.18
CA ARG A 282 13.28 0.31 -3.18
C ARG A 282 12.74 0.34 -4.62
N LEU A 283 11.70 -0.45 -4.93
CA LEU A 283 11.07 -0.42 -6.25
C LEU A 283 10.42 0.93 -6.53
N ALA A 284 9.72 1.51 -5.55
CA ALA A 284 9.10 2.82 -5.67
C ALA A 284 10.14 3.91 -5.98
N ASP A 285 11.28 3.93 -5.28
CA ASP A 285 12.39 4.87 -5.55
C ASP A 285 12.96 4.69 -6.96
N LEU A 286 13.12 3.45 -7.41
CA LEU A 286 13.55 3.14 -8.77
C LEU A 286 12.53 3.65 -9.81
N MET A 287 11.23 3.44 -9.58
CA MET A 287 10.16 3.90 -10.48
C MET A 287 10.18 5.41 -10.65
N VAL A 288 10.17 6.16 -9.54
CA VAL A 288 10.20 7.64 -9.59
C VAL A 288 11.47 8.13 -10.27
N ARG A 289 12.63 7.57 -9.92
CA ARG A 289 13.93 7.91 -10.52
C ARG A 289 13.93 7.71 -12.04
N GLU A 290 13.48 6.54 -12.51
CA GLU A 290 13.50 6.20 -13.93
C GLU A 290 12.47 7.01 -14.72
N VAL A 291 11.28 7.25 -14.17
CA VAL A 291 10.26 8.11 -14.80
C VAL A 291 10.76 9.54 -14.88
N ALA A 292 11.22 10.14 -13.76
CA ALA A 292 11.68 11.53 -13.76
C ALA A 292 12.92 11.76 -14.64
N SER A 293 13.76 10.73 -14.85
CA SER A 293 14.94 10.84 -15.70
C SER A 293 14.67 10.70 -17.22
N ARG A 294 13.59 10.00 -17.58
CA ARG A 294 13.19 9.76 -18.98
C ARG A 294 12.07 10.66 -19.46
N THR A 295 11.39 11.27 -18.52
CA THR A 295 10.34 12.26 -18.77
C THR A 295 10.74 13.57 -18.11
N ASP A 296 9.97 14.62 -18.33
CA ASP A 296 10.13 15.88 -17.62
C ASP A 296 9.08 16.06 -16.48
N LEU A 297 8.53 14.94 -15.99
CA LEU A 297 7.72 14.93 -14.78
C LEU A 297 8.56 15.25 -13.54
N VAL A 298 8.00 16.08 -12.67
CA VAL A 298 8.64 16.45 -11.40
C VAL A 298 8.66 15.23 -10.47
N ASP A 299 9.79 15.00 -9.79
CA ASP A 299 9.90 13.98 -8.75
C ASP A 299 9.13 14.40 -7.49
N CYS A 300 7.94 13.79 -7.30
CA CYS A 300 7.09 13.99 -6.12
C CYS A 300 7.38 12.96 -5.01
N ARG A 301 8.49 12.25 -5.08
CA ARG A 301 8.97 11.32 -4.08
C ARG A 301 8.17 10.01 -3.96
N THR A 302 8.58 9.22 -2.98
CA THR A 302 7.94 7.96 -2.61
C THR A 302 7.29 8.07 -1.24
N HIS A 303 6.14 7.39 -1.05
CA HIS A 303 5.36 7.53 0.16
C HIS A 303 4.83 6.19 0.65
N PRO A 304 4.97 5.88 1.95
CA PRO A 304 4.33 4.71 2.53
C PRO A 304 2.80 4.93 2.62
N LYS A 305 2.04 3.91 2.22
CA LYS A 305 0.57 3.88 2.30
C LYS A 305 0.07 2.51 2.70
N SER A 306 -1.09 2.46 3.36
CA SER A 306 -1.78 1.22 3.71
C SER A 306 -3.02 0.97 2.86
N TRP A 307 -3.02 1.43 1.61
CA TRP A 307 -4.11 1.19 0.67
C TRP A 307 -4.36 -0.30 0.47
N GLU A 308 -5.59 -0.66 0.16
CA GLU A 308 -6.06 -2.03 0.22
C GLU A 308 -5.22 -2.97 -0.65
N LEU A 309 -4.95 -2.62 -1.90
CA LEU A 309 -4.10 -3.41 -2.79
C LEU A 309 -2.71 -3.62 -2.21
N LEU A 310 -2.05 -2.54 -1.74
CA LEU A 310 -0.69 -2.60 -1.20
C LEU A 310 -0.62 -3.45 0.09
N ARG A 311 -1.68 -3.45 0.88
CA ARG A 311 -1.77 -4.16 2.16
C ARG A 311 -2.07 -5.64 1.98
N LEU A 312 -3.01 -5.99 1.10
CA LEU A 312 -3.51 -7.35 0.93
C LEU A 312 -2.62 -8.25 0.05
N THR A 313 -1.72 -7.66 -0.74
CA THR A 313 -0.75 -8.42 -1.54
C THR A 313 0.32 -9.03 -0.63
N LYS A 314 0.67 -10.30 -0.85
CA LYS A 314 1.69 -11.05 -0.07
C LYS A 314 3.12 -10.79 -0.54
N MET A 315 3.28 -10.25 -1.73
CA MET A 315 4.54 -9.88 -2.36
C MET A 315 4.75 -8.36 -2.31
N PRO A 316 5.95 -7.84 -2.60
CA PRO A 316 6.16 -6.40 -2.77
C PRO A 316 5.21 -5.83 -3.83
N ALA A 317 4.56 -4.73 -3.50
CA ALA A 317 3.63 -4.03 -4.38
C ALA A 317 3.90 -2.53 -4.33
N VAL A 318 3.77 -1.88 -5.48
CA VAL A 318 3.84 -0.43 -5.62
C VAL A 318 2.65 0.10 -6.42
N ARG A 319 2.27 1.34 -6.15
CA ARG A 319 1.32 2.10 -6.97
C ARG A 319 2.03 3.33 -7.51
N LEU A 320 2.13 3.39 -8.83
CA LEU A 320 2.71 4.51 -9.56
C LEU A 320 1.61 5.48 -9.96
N GLU A 321 1.75 6.75 -9.58
CA GLU A 321 0.93 7.87 -10.02
C GLU A 321 1.78 8.70 -10.97
N ALA A 322 1.53 8.59 -12.28
CA ALA A 322 2.38 9.18 -13.30
C ALA A 322 1.66 10.32 -14.03
N GLY A 323 1.78 11.52 -13.50
CA GLY A 323 1.15 12.74 -14.05
C GLY A 323 -0.24 13.00 -13.48
N TYR A 324 -0.65 14.27 -13.56
CA TYR A 324 -1.91 14.78 -13.05
C TYR A 324 -2.87 15.12 -14.19
N LEU A 325 -4.02 14.45 -14.27
CA LEU A 325 -5.05 14.76 -15.27
C LEU A 325 -5.73 16.13 -15.04
N SER A 326 -5.60 16.69 -13.83
CA SER A 326 -5.99 18.08 -13.54
C SER A 326 -5.01 19.13 -14.09
N SER A 327 -3.81 18.72 -14.48
CA SER A 327 -2.78 19.60 -15.04
C SER A 327 -2.84 19.62 -16.57
N PRO A 328 -3.08 20.78 -17.21
CA PRO A 328 -3.05 20.88 -18.68
C PRO A 328 -1.71 20.41 -19.27
N ARG A 329 -0.62 20.65 -18.55
CA ARG A 329 0.73 20.28 -18.98
C ARG A 329 0.91 18.77 -18.98
N ASP A 330 0.53 18.06 -17.88
CA ASP A 330 0.69 16.63 -17.81
C ASP A 330 -0.33 15.91 -18.70
N ALA A 331 -1.57 16.40 -18.77
CA ALA A 331 -2.58 15.86 -19.66
C ALA A 331 -2.15 15.93 -21.14
N ALA A 332 -1.56 17.04 -21.59
CA ALA A 332 -1.04 17.17 -22.96
C ALA A 332 0.08 16.14 -23.25
N ARG A 333 0.92 15.81 -22.28
CA ARG A 333 1.96 14.77 -22.40
C ARG A 333 1.35 13.38 -22.46
N LEU A 334 0.46 13.06 -21.50
CA LEU A 334 -0.24 11.78 -21.41
C LEU A 334 -1.07 11.47 -22.66
N ALA A 335 -1.55 12.50 -23.37
CA ALA A 335 -2.25 12.34 -24.64
C ALA A 335 -1.35 11.76 -25.75
N THR A 336 -0.01 11.96 -25.67
CA THR A 336 0.92 11.51 -26.71
C THR A 336 1.35 10.04 -26.50
N SER A 337 1.42 9.28 -27.61
CA SER A 337 1.87 7.87 -27.58
C SER A 337 3.33 7.78 -27.14
N GLU A 338 4.16 8.70 -27.60
CA GLU A 338 5.59 8.75 -27.34
C GLU A 338 5.88 8.92 -25.84
N PHE A 339 5.11 9.76 -25.16
CA PHE A 339 5.26 9.94 -23.73
C PHE A 339 4.86 8.69 -22.94
N ARG A 340 3.76 8.05 -23.30
CA ARG A 340 3.35 6.79 -22.68
C ARG A 340 4.33 5.66 -22.96
N ASP A 341 4.99 5.64 -24.12
CA ASP A 341 6.09 4.71 -24.40
C ASP A 341 7.32 4.95 -23.52
N ALA A 342 7.67 6.22 -23.28
CA ALA A 342 8.75 6.57 -22.36
C ALA A 342 8.42 6.18 -20.91
N LEU A 343 7.16 6.35 -20.47
CA LEU A 343 6.70 5.86 -19.17
C LEU A 343 6.81 4.32 -19.06
N ALA A 344 6.35 3.60 -20.07
CA ALA A 344 6.43 2.13 -20.08
C ALA A 344 7.88 1.65 -20.03
N GLU A 345 8.77 2.28 -20.77
CA GLU A 345 10.21 1.99 -20.74
C GLU A 345 10.80 2.25 -19.36
N ALA A 346 10.45 3.39 -18.73
CA ALA A 346 10.92 3.74 -17.40
C ALA A 346 10.54 2.68 -16.37
N VAL A 347 9.29 2.20 -16.39
CA VAL A 347 8.80 1.15 -15.49
C VAL A 347 9.57 -0.16 -15.71
N VAL A 348 9.77 -0.58 -16.95
CA VAL A 348 10.51 -1.82 -17.27
C VAL A 348 11.96 -1.73 -16.79
N VAL A 349 12.63 -0.59 -17.00
CA VAL A 349 14.00 -0.39 -16.51
C VAL A 349 14.06 -0.37 -14.99
N ALA A 350 13.09 0.24 -14.30
CA ALA A 350 13.03 0.20 -12.85
C ALA A 350 12.89 -1.24 -12.33
N LEU A 351 12.06 -2.06 -12.97
CA LEU A 351 11.92 -3.48 -12.65
C LEU A 351 13.22 -4.25 -12.88
N GLN A 352 13.93 -4.02 -14.00
CA GLN A 352 15.22 -4.64 -14.25
C GLN A 352 16.25 -4.26 -13.17
N ARG A 353 16.31 -2.99 -12.80
CA ARG A 353 17.25 -2.47 -11.78
C ARG A 353 17.00 -3.00 -10.38
N LEU A 354 15.75 -3.34 -10.04
CA LEU A 354 15.43 -3.93 -8.74
C LEU A 354 16.24 -5.22 -8.49
N TYR A 355 16.49 -5.99 -9.52
CA TYR A 355 17.22 -7.26 -9.45
C TYR A 355 18.73 -7.12 -9.66
N LEU A 356 19.21 -5.95 -10.02
CA LEU A 356 20.66 -5.71 -10.12
C LEU A 356 21.28 -5.63 -8.71
N PRO A 357 22.47 -6.20 -8.52
CA PRO A 357 23.27 -5.93 -7.33
C PRO A 357 23.53 -4.42 -7.18
N GLU A 358 23.50 -3.92 -5.95
CA GLU A 358 23.66 -2.47 -5.67
C GLU A 358 24.92 -1.87 -6.30
N HIS A 359 26.03 -2.61 -6.30
CA HIS A 359 27.30 -2.13 -6.90
C HIS A 359 27.25 -2.04 -8.45
N LEU A 360 26.25 -2.62 -9.11
CA LEU A 360 26.02 -2.52 -10.55
C LEU A 360 24.90 -1.53 -10.90
N ASP A 361 24.13 -1.06 -9.90
CA ASP A 361 23.10 -0.05 -10.09
C ASP A 361 23.72 1.35 -10.14
N VAL A 362 24.28 1.69 -11.30
CA VAL A 362 24.89 3.01 -11.55
C VAL A 362 23.76 4.07 -11.52
N PRO A 363 23.94 5.22 -10.84
CA PRO A 363 22.96 6.31 -10.85
C PRO A 363 22.57 6.68 -12.28
N THR A 364 21.28 6.87 -12.53
CA THR A 364 20.79 7.32 -13.84
C THR A 364 21.26 8.76 -14.02
N GLY A 365 22.37 8.95 -14.73
CA GLY A 365 22.91 10.25 -15.02
C GLY A 365 22.19 10.86 -16.23
N GLN A 366 21.60 12.04 -16.11
CA GLN A 366 21.50 12.92 -17.25
C GLN A 366 22.93 13.30 -17.64
N PHE A 367 23.40 12.79 -18.78
CA PHE A 367 24.60 13.32 -19.43
C PHE A 367 24.32 14.78 -19.82
N ARG A 368 24.71 15.72 -18.99
CA ARG A 368 24.79 17.11 -19.41
C ARG A 368 26.01 17.22 -20.30
N LEU A 369 25.82 17.26 -21.62
CA LEU A 369 26.87 17.48 -22.59
C LEU A 369 27.72 18.74 -22.30
N SER A 370 27.20 19.70 -21.54
CA SER A 370 27.93 20.88 -21.07
C SER A 370 29.08 20.60 -20.10
N ALA A 371 29.15 19.39 -19.50
CA ALA A 371 30.24 19.01 -18.59
C ALA A 371 31.44 18.35 -19.31
N LEU A 372 31.35 18.11 -20.62
CA LEU A 372 32.41 17.52 -21.44
C LEU A 372 33.15 18.55 -22.32
N ALA A 373 32.79 19.84 -22.22
CA ALA A 373 33.39 20.92 -23.00
C ALA A 373 34.26 21.85 -22.10
N GLY A 374 34.95 21.27 -21.10
CA GLY A 374 35.92 21.94 -20.25
C GLY A 374 37.28 21.30 -20.32
#